data_5db82cdffaf203bd21c90cbbd5ebacda
#
_entry.id   5db82cdffaf203bd21c90cbbd5ebacda
#
_cell.length_a   1.000
_cell.length_b   1.000
_cell.length_c   1.000
_cell.angle_alpha   90.00
_cell.angle_beta   90.00
_cell.angle_gamma   90.00
#
_symmetry.space_group_name_H-M   'P 1'
#
loop_
_entity.id
_entity.type
_entity.pdbx_description
1 polymer ?
#
loop_
_entity_poly.entity_id
_entity_poly.type
_entity_poly.pdbx_seq_one_letter_code
_entity_poly.pdbx_strand_id
1 'polypeptide(L)'
;MKQTRLLFIDRDGTLIQEPADEQIDSFEKLVFTKGVFRNLAFIAQHTDYELVMVSNQDGLGTDSFPEDTFWPVHNFIIQTLESEGIHFAKQHIDRHFPEDNSPMRKPGTGMLTEYIDNPAYDLANSYVIGDRETDAQLAENLGCKGLILGKDGMDWDKIAEILFAGDRIAEVKRTTKETDIYIKVNLDGSGKCDISTGLGFFDHMLEQIGKHGMMDLTIHTRGDLYVDEHHTIEDTGIALGECLLQALGDKRGIERYGYSLPMDDCLCQVALDFGGRPWLIWDAEFHREKVGEMPTEMFKHFFKSLSDAAKMNLNIKAEGENEHHKIEGIFKALARSLKMAVKRDIYHFELPSSKGML
;
A
#
# COMPACT_ATOMS: atom_id res chain seq x y z
N MET A 1 25.72 -10.80 -14.46
CA MET A 1 25.57 -11.26 -13.07
C MET A 1 24.33 -10.59 -12.51
N LYS A 2 23.60 -11.23 -11.60
CA LYS A 2 22.46 -10.62 -10.93
C LYS A 2 23.01 -9.53 -10.01
N GLN A 3 22.48 -8.31 -10.08
CA GLN A 3 22.85 -7.23 -9.18
C GLN A 3 22.25 -7.46 -7.79
N THR A 4 22.94 -7.06 -6.74
CA THR A 4 22.45 -7.14 -5.36
C THR A 4 21.56 -5.96 -5.03
N ARG A 5 20.36 -6.22 -4.51
CA ARG A 5 19.45 -5.22 -3.98
C ARG A 5 19.74 -4.98 -2.50
N LEU A 6 19.65 -3.75 -2.06
CA LEU A 6 20.04 -3.30 -0.73
C LEU A 6 18.84 -2.79 0.06
N LEU A 7 18.85 -3.03 1.37
CA LEU A 7 18.02 -2.33 2.34
C LEU A 7 18.92 -1.49 3.23
N PHE A 8 18.93 -0.19 3.03
CA PHE A 8 19.57 0.76 3.93
C PHE A 8 18.60 1.04 5.07
N ILE A 9 18.96 0.64 6.28
CA ILE A 9 18.06 0.67 7.44
C ILE A 9 18.64 1.60 8.49
N ASP A 10 17.85 2.60 8.88
CA ASP A 10 18.19 3.45 10.01
C ASP A 10 18.05 2.68 11.33
N ARG A 11 18.71 3.18 12.38
CA ARG A 11 18.75 2.55 13.69
C ARG A 11 17.70 3.13 14.63
N ASP A 12 17.84 4.42 14.97
CA ASP A 12 17.01 5.09 15.98
C ASP A 12 15.69 5.54 15.38
N GLY A 13 14.58 5.32 16.09
CA GLY A 13 13.23 5.50 15.53
C GLY A 13 12.78 4.38 14.56
N THR A 14 13.70 3.53 14.10
CA THR A 14 13.47 2.50 13.09
C THR A 14 13.59 1.08 13.64
N LEU A 15 14.78 0.64 14.02
CA LEU A 15 15.00 -0.66 14.68
C LEU A 15 14.66 -0.63 16.17
N ILE A 16 14.96 0.49 16.80
CA ILE A 16 14.70 0.78 18.21
C ILE A 16 13.96 2.11 18.33
N GLN A 17 13.20 2.28 19.39
CA GLN A 17 12.52 3.52 19.67
C GLN A 17 13.52 4.60 20.10
N GLU A 18 13.33 5.80 19.61
CA GLU A 18 14.16 6.93 19.98
C GLU A 18 13.65 7.59 21.27
N PRO A 19 14.50 7.81 22.29
CA PRO A 19 14.14 8.55 23.48
C PRO A 19 14.07 10.06 23.22
N ALA A 20 13.50 10.81 24.17
CA ALA A 20 13.29 12.26 24.03
C ALA A 20 14.58 13.08 23.92
N ASP A 21 15.72 12.54 24.36
CA ASP A 21 17.05 13.16 24.25
C ASP A 21 17.86 12.65 23.05
N GLU A 22 17.22 11.87 22.16
CA GLU A 22 17.78 11.36 20.90
C GLU A 22 19.08 10.53 21.07
N GLN A 23 19.39 10.06 22.27
CA GLN A 23 20.60 9.26 22.55
C GLN A 23 20.27 7.95 23.26
N ILE A 24 20.64 6.83 22.65
CA ILE A 24 20.56 5.49 23.27
C ILE A 24 21.92 5.17 23.89
N ASP A 25 22.15 5.67 25.07
CA ASP A 25 23.39 5.60 25.83
C ASP A 25 23.35 4.61 27.02
N SER A 26 22.20 3.95 27.21
CA SER A 26 22.04 2.95 28.28
C SER A 26 21.02 1.90 27.91
N PHE A 27 21.07 0.74 28.58
CA PHE A 27 20.11 -0.35 28.38
C PHE A 27 18.70 0.01 28.86
N GLU A 28 18.57 0.93 29.80
CA GLU A 28 17.26 1.42 30.29
C GLU A 28 16.48 2.17 29.21
N LYS A 29 17.18 2.80 28.26
CA LYS A 29 16.58 3.51 27.13
C LYS A 29 16.28 2.58 25.95
N LEU A 30 16.83 1.37 25.94
CA LEU A 30 16.68 0.46 24.81
C LEU A 30 15.30 -0.17 24.77
N VAL A 31 14.54 0.19 23.76
CA VAL A 31 13.23 -0.41 23.44
C VAL A 31 13.19 -0.72 21.94
N PHE A 32 12.99 -1.97 21.56
CA PHE A 32 12.86 -2.34 20.16
C PHE A 32 11.53 -1.86 19.56
N THR A 33 11.55 -1.45 18.31
CA THR A 33 10.34 -1.04 17.60
C THR A 33 9.38 -2.21 17.42
N LYS A 34 8.09 -1.96 17.61
CA LYS A 34 7.06 -2.99 17.48
C LYS A 34 7.11 -3.64 16.10
N GLY A 35 7.16 -4.96 16.07
CA GLY A 35 7.13 -5.75 14.83
C GLY A 35 8.48 -5.92 14.15
N VAL A 36 9.56 -5.25 14.58
CA VAL A 36 10.86 -5.30 13.91
C VAL A 36 11.40 -6.72 13.80
N PHE A 37 11.44 -7.50 14.89
CA PHE A 37 11.98 -8.86 14.87
C PHE A 37 11.26 -9.76 13.88
N ARG A 38 9.95 -9.87 14.01
CA ARG A 38 9.15 -10.73 13.15
C ARG A 38 9.31 -10.38 11.67
N ASN A 39 9.18 -9.08 11.35
CA ASN A 39 9.14 -8.63 9.97
C ASN A 39 10.52 -8.58 9.33
N LEU A 40 11.55 -8.11 10.04
CA LEU A 40 12.89 -8.04 9.48
C LEU A 40 13.53 -9.44 9.37
N ALA A 41 13.26 -10.37 10.32
CA ALA A 41 13.65 -11.77 10.17
C ALA A 41 12.96 -12.43 8.97
N PHE A 42 11.66 -12.15 8.75
CA PHE A 42 10.93 -12.64 7.59
C PHE A 42 11.54 -12.10 6.28
N ILE A 43 11.83 -10.80 6.20
CA ILE A 43 12.48 -10.17 5.04
C ILE A 43 13.85 -10.82 4.78
N ALA A 44 14.69 -10.96 5.82
CA ALA A 44 16.03 -11.54 5.71
C ALA A 44 16.01 -13.00 5.20
N GLN A 45 14.97 -13.77 5.57
CA GLN A 45 14.86 -15.19 5.21
C GLN A 45 14.21 -15.42 3.83
N HIS A 46 13.30 -14.54 3.40
CA HIS A 46 12.43 -14.78 2.24
C HIS A 46 12.68 -13.82 1.07
N THR A 47 13.61 -12.89 1.22
CA THR A 47 14.00 -11.97 0.13
C THR A 47 15.50 -12.07 -0.15
N ASP A 48 15.96 -11.46 -1.22
CA ASP A 48 17.37 -11.43 -1.61
C ASP A 48 18.04 -10.07 -1.36
N TYR A 49 17.46 -9.25 -0.47
CA TYR A 49 18.09 -7.99 -0.06
C TYR A 49 19.27 -8.23 0.88
N GLU A 50 20.36 -7.50 0.64
CA GLU A 50 21.45 -7.36 1.59
C GLU A 50 21.16 -6.18 2.54
N LEU A 51 21.26 -6.41 3.84
CA LEU A 51 20.93 -5.42 4.86
C LEU A 51 22.15 -4.56 5.18
N VAL A 52 21.98 -3.24 5.16
CA VAL A 52 23.01 -2.25 5.48
C VAL A 52 22.46 -1.27 6.51
N MET A 53 23.09 -1.13 7.65
CA MET A 53 22.69 -0.12 8.63
C MET A 53 23.29 1.23 8.27
N VAL A 54 22.50 2.31 8.37
CA VAL A 54 22.95 3.70 8.12
C VAL A 54 22.37 4.61 9.21
N SER A 55 23.21 5.04 10.14
CA SER A 55 22.76 5.79 11.31
C SER A 55 23.56 7.08 11.53
N ASN A 56 22.87 8.17 11.84
CA ASN A 56 23.48 9.37 12.39
C ASN A 56 23.51 9.25 13.90
N GLN A 57 24.69 9.41 14.50
CA GLN A 57 24.93 9.37 15.95
C GLN A 57 25.63 10.66 16.36
N ASP A 58 24.84 11.71 16.46
CA ASP A 58 25.33 13.07 16.64
C ASP A 58 26.20 13.20 17.89
N GLY A 59 27.46 13.63 17.70
CA GLY A 59 28.42 13.83 18.76
C GLY A 59 29.03 12.55 19.37
N LEU A 60 28.86 11.38 18.76
CA LEU A 60 29.47 10.14 19.23
C LEU A 60 30.99 10.26 19.31
N GLY A 61 31.54 9.99 20.49
CA GLY A 61 32.97 10.12 20.83
C GLY A 61 33.33 11.45 21.46
N THR A 62 32.35 12.32 21.72
CA THR A 62 32.51 13.56 22.51
C THR A 62 32.04 13.36 23.96
N ASP A 63 32.22 14.39 24.80
CA ASP A 63 31.75 14.35 26.18
C ASP A 63 30.22 14.27 26.28
N SER A 64 29.48 14.72 25.24
CA SER A 64 28.02 14.66 25.21
C SER A 64 27.48 13.28 24.85
N PHE A 65 28.28 12.46 24.14
CA PHE A 65 27.92 11.08 23.79
C PHE A 65 29.17 10.19 23.78
N PRO A 66 29.64 9.71 24.96
CA PRO A 66 30.84 8.91 25.07
C PRO A 66 30.72 7.53 24.38
N GLU A 67 31.79 7.06 23.78
CA GLU A 67 31.81 5.75 23.09
C GLU A 67 31.52 4.57 24.03
N ASP A 68 31.95 4.65 25.28
CA ASP A 68 31.74 3.60 26.26
C ASP A 68 30.28 3.45 26.71
N THR A 69 29.45 4.43 26.47
CA THR A 69 27.99 4.33 26.66
C THR A 69 27.26 3.83 25.41
N PHE A 70 27.78 4.14 24.22
CA PHE A 70 27.15 3.76 22.95
C PHE A 70 27.42 2.29 22.59
N TRP A 71 28.69 1.88 22.52
CA TRP A 71 29.07 0.57 21.97
C TRP A 71 28.50 -0.63 22.70
N PRO A 72 28.41 -0.67 24.06
CA PRO A 72 27.76 -1.79 24.72
C PRO A 72 26.32 -2.02 24.31
N VAL A 73 25.54 -0.94 24.21
CA VAL A 73 24.14 -1.00 23.81
C VAL A 73 24.01 -1.34 22.32
N HIS A 74 24.80 -0.69 21.46
CA HIS A 74 24.81 -0.97 20.03
C HIS A 74 25.17 -2.43 19.73
N ASN A 75 26.23 -2.96 20.34
CA ASN A 75 26.61 -4.35 20.14
C ASN A 75 25.55 -5.33 20.62
N PHE A 76 24.86 -5.00 21.72
CA PHE A 76 23.74 -5.82 22.18
C PHE A 76 22.57 -5.82 21.18
N ILE A 77 22.25 -4.66 20.57
CA ILE A 77 21.24 -4.57 19.52
C ILE A 77 21.61 -5.50 18.35
N ILE A 78 22.85 -5.41 17.87
CA ILE A 78 23.32 -6.23 16.74
C ILE A 78 23.29 -7.71 17.10
N GLN A 79 23.81 -8.12 18.25
CA GLN A 79 23.81 -9.53 18.71
C GLN A 79 22.35 -10.06 18.83
N THR A 80 21.43 -9.24 19.33
CA THR A 80 20.03 -9.61 19.45
C THR A 80 19.40 -9.83 18.08
N LEU A 81 19.65 -8.95 17.11
CA LEU A 81 19.17 -9.09 15.75
C LEU A 81 19.79 -10.32 15.06
N GLU A 82 21.08 -10.56 15.24
CA GLU A 82 21.77 -11.74 14.72
C GLU A 82 21.20 -13.05 15.28
N SER A 83 20.77 -13.08 16.55
CA SER A 83 20.13 -14.25 17.16
C SER A 83 18.79 -14.61 16.50
N GLU A 84 18.13 -13.63 15.87
CA GLU A 84 16.89 -13.79 15.08
C GLU A 84 17.17 -14.03 13.59
N GLY A 85 18.44 -14.24 13.19
CA GLY A 85 18.85 -14.47 11.80
C GLY A 85 18.91 -13.20 10.94
N ILE A 86 18.96 -12.04 11.57
CA ILE A 86 19.04 -10.73 10.90
C ILE A 86 20.49 -10.28 10.90
N HIS A 87 21.14 -10.33 9.74
CA HIS A 87 22.56 -10.01 9.60
C HIS A 87 22.76 -8.77 8.74
N PHE A 88 23.43 -7.75 9.29
CA PHE A 88 23.86 -6.59 8.53
C PHE A 88 25.21 -6.85 7.88
N ALA A 89 25.29 -6.73 6.55
CA ALA A 89 26.55 -6.85 5.81
C ALA A 89 27.52 -5.74 6.17
N LYS A 90 26.98 -4.52 6.41
CA LYS A 90 27.76 -3.35 6.86
C LYS A 90 26.94 -2.46 7.77
N GLN A 91 27.66 -1.67 8.58
CA GLN A 91 27.10 -0.66 9.47
C GLN A 91 27.85 0.65 9.25
N HIS A 92 27.14 1.66 8.75
CA HIS A 92 27.64 3.00 8.53
C HIS A 92 27.11 3.91 9.63
N ILE A 93 28.00 4.44 10.46
CA ILE A 93 27.67 5.29 11.61
C ILE A 93 28.37 6.63 11.42
N ASP A 94 27.61 7.69 11.20
CA ASP A 94 28.11 9.05 11.17
C ASP A 94 28.10 9.64 12.58
N ARG A 95 29.08 10.51 12.88
CA ARG A 95 29.31 11.08 14.20
C ARG A 95 29.19 12.60 14.25
N HIS A 96 28.97 13.22 13.08
CA HIS A 96 28.95 14.66 12.95
C HIS A 96 27.63 15.26 13.45
N PHE A 97 27.73 16.45 14.02
CA PHE A 97 26.56 17.26 14.31
C PHE A 97 25.94 17.85 13.02
N PRO A 98 24.66 18.24 13.03
CA PRO A 98 24.02 18.88 11.88
C PRO A 98 24.76 20.11 11.35
N GLU A 99 25.30 20.93 12.24
CA GLU A 99 26.03 22.17 11.94
C GLU A 99 27.38 21.94 11.25
N ASP A 100 27.94 20.74 11.33
CA ASP A 100 29.20 20.38 10.64
C ASP A 100 29.00 20.29 9.13
N ASN A 101 27.75 20.18 8.65
CA ASN A 101 27.41 20.02 7.25
C ASN A 101 28.20 18.92 6.54
N SER A 102 28.50 17.83 7.27
CA SER A 102 29.29 16.72 6.77
C SER A 102 28.56 15.98 5.64
N PRO A 103 29.20 15.68 4.52
CA PRO A 103 28.61 14.85 3.47
C PRO A 103 28.39 13.39 3.92
N MET A 104 28.98 12.97 5.02
CA MET A 104 28.81 11.63 5.61
C MET A 104 27.47 11.51 6.33
N ARG A 105 26.98 12.60 6.95
CA ARG A 105 25.72 12.64 7.68
C ARG A 105 24.51 12.58 6.74
N LYS A 106 23.55 11.66 7.02
CA LYS A 106 22.26 11.63 6.29
C LYS A 106 21.58 13.02 6.30
N PRO A 107 21.05 13.52 5.18
CA PRO A 107 20.80 12.83 3.91
C PRO A 107 21.99 12.79 2.93
N GLY A 108 23.20 13.16 3.36
CA GLY A 108 24.42 13.00 2.58
C GLY A 108 24.73 11.55 2.28
N THR A 109 25.34 11.27 1.14
CA THR A 109 25.66 9.92 0.67
C THR A 109 27.14 9.53 0.86
N GLY A 110 27.91 10.38 1.57
CA GLY A 110 29.36 10.21 1.69
C GLY A 110 29.81 8.87 2.27
N MET A 111 29.06 8.33 3.23
CA MET A 111 29.33 6.97 3.78
C MET A 111 29.00 5.84 2.79
N LEU A 112 28.21 6.11 1.75
CA LEU A 112 27.59 5.12 0.88
C LEU A 112 28.16 5.14 -0.55
N THR A 113 29.29 5.81 -0.75
CA THR A 113 29.91 5.97 -2.09
C THR A 113 30.29 4.65 -2.74
N GLU A 114 30.55 3.60 -1.97
CA GLU A 114 30.87 2.26 -2.48
C GLU A 114 29.70 1.59 -3.22
N TYR A 115 28.47 2.04 -2.97
CA TYR A 115 27.25 1.51 -3.62
C TYR A 115 26.87 2.33 -4.85
N ILE A 116 27.28 3.59 -4.90
CA ILE A 116 26.94 4.53 -5.99
C ILE A 116 27.79 4.21 -7.22
N ASP A 117 27.17 4.24 -8.40
CA ASP A 117 27.82 3.92 -9.69
C ASP A 117 28.53 2.55 -9.72
N ASN A 118 28.19 1.66 -8.80
CA ASN A 118 28.76 0.33 -8.71
C ASN A 118 27.82 -0.68 -9.37
N PRO A 119 28.22 -1.32 -10.49
CA PRO A 119 27.36 -2.25 -11.24
C PRO A 119 27.02 -3.53 -10.50
N ALA A 120 27.61 -3.78 -9.33
CA ALA A 120 27.24 -4.91 -8.47
C ALA A 120 25.91 -4.71 -7.76
N TYR A 121 25.47 -3.46 -7.59
CA TYR A 121 24.26 -3.11 -6.84
C TYR A 121 23.18 -2.54 -7.72
N ASP A 122 21.91 -2.83 -7.37
CA ASP A 122 20.71 -2.33 -8.03
C ASP A 122 20.02 -1.31 -7.12
N LEU A 123 20.51 -0.07 -7.13
CA LEU A 123 19.96 1.00 -6.29
C LEU A 123 18.51 1.35 -6.67
N ALA A 124 18.15 1.27 -7.94
CA ALA A 124 16.79 1.59 -8.40
C ALA A 124 15.72 0.64 -7.81
N ASN A 125 16.10 -0.60 -7.49
CA ASN A 125 15.25 -1.60 -6.84
C ASN A 125 15.63 -1.84 -5.37
N SER A 126 16.42 -0.94 -4.78
CA SER A 126 16.80 -0.92 -3.37
C SER A 126 15.94 0.06 -2.58
N TYR A 127 15.97 -0.02 -1.26
CA TYR A 127 15.15 0.82 -0.38
C TYR A 127 15.97 1.43 0.75
N VAL A 128 15.53 2.60 1.20
CA VAL A 128 15.91 3.18 2.49
C VAL A 128 14.72 3.07 3.42
N ILE A 129 14.92 2.51 4.61
CA ILE A 129 13.93 2.37 5.67
C ILE A 129 14.37 3.26 6.83
N GLY A 130 13.54 4.18 7.22
CA GLY A 130 13.78 5.13 8.30
C GLY A 130 12.49 5.70 8.86
N ASP A 131 12.58 6.68 9.75
CA ASP A 131 11.43 7.34 10.38
C ASP A 131 11.39 8.85 10.14
N ARG A 132 12.47 9.41 9.54
CA ARG A 132 12.65 10.85 9.36
C ARG A 132 12.67 11.28 7.90
N GLU A 133 12.45 12.57 7.67
CA GLU A 133 12.55 13.18 6.34
C GLU A 133 13.98 13.06 5.76
N THR A 134 15.01 13.02 6.60
CA THR A 134 16.39 12.80 6.17
C THR A 134 16.60 11.43 5.54
N ASP A 135 15.85 10.41 5.94
CA ASP A 135 15.88 9.08 5.33
C ASP A 135 15.16 9.08 3.97
N ALA A 136 14.06 9.80 3.86
CA ALA A 136 13.38 9.99 2.59
C ALA A 136 14.28 10.70 1.57
N GLN A 137 14.95 11.76 1.98
CA GLN A 137 15.91 12.50 1.15
C GLN A 137 17.16 11.65 0.81
N LEU A 138 17.61 10.80 1.74
CA LEU A 138 18.70 9.85 1.46
C LEU A 138 18.29 8.87 0.36
N ALA A 139 17.06 8.37 0.39
CA ALA A 139 16.55 7.49 -0.65
C ALA A 139 16.57 8.18 -2.03
N GLU A 140 16.10 9.42 -2.10
CA GLU A 140 16.16 10.23 -3.34
C GLU A 140 17.59 10.43 -3.81
N ASN A 141 18.52 10.80 -2.92
CA ASN A 141 19.92 11.05 -3.23
C ASN A 141 20.65 9.79 -3.72
N LEU A 142 20.24 8.60 -3.28
CA LEU A 142 20.78 7.31 -3.73
C LEU A 142 20.09 6.78 -5.00
N GLY A 143 18.96 7.36 -5.41
CA GLY A 143 18.11 6.78 -6.46
C GLY A 143 17.37 5.52 -6.01
N CYS A 144 17.14 5.36 -4.70
CA CYS A 144 16.39 4.28 -4.07
C CYS A 144 14.93 4.69 -3.80
N LYS A 145 14.11 3.75 -3.36
CA LYS A 145 12.77 4.02 -2.82
C LYS A 145 12.82 4.22 -1.30
N GLY A 146 12.06 5.16 -0.76
CA GLY A 146 11.95 5.40 0.68
C GLY A 146 10.73 4.71 1.28
N LEU A 147 10.91 4.03 2.43
CA LEU A 147 9.84 3.47 3.26
C LEU A 147 9.96 4.11 4.66
N ILE A 148 9.10 5.09 4.95
CA ILE A 148 9.23 5.92 6.14
C ILE A 148 8.18 5.53 7.17
N LEU A 149 8.63 4.99 8.29
CA LEU A 149 7.79 4.57 9.41
C LEU A 149 6.94 5.75 9.95
N GLY A 150 5.68 5.48 10.28
CA GLY A 150 4.74 6.46 10.76
C GLY A 150 4.09 7.33 9.67
N LYS A 151 4.71 7.48 8.50
CA LYS A 151 4.15 8.24 7.37
C LYS A 151 3.09 7.40 6.64
N ASP A 152 1.92 7.96 6.39
CA ASP A 152 0.79 7.29 5.71
C ASP A 152 0.42 5.91 6.31
N GLY A 153 0.66 5.74 7.62
CA GLY A 153 0.40 4.49 8.34
C GLY A 153 1.40 3.37 8.03
N MET A 154 2.60 3.71 7.52
CA MET A 154 3.69 2.77 7.30
C MET A 154 4.19 2.21 8.65
N ASP A 155 4.26 0.91 8.76
CA ASP A 155 4.83 0.16 9.86
C ASP A 155 5.63 -1.03 9.34
N TRP A 156 6.26 -1.80 10.23
CA TRP A 156 7.06 -2.95 9.84
C TRP A 156 6.25 -4.05 9.14
N ASP A 157 4.95 -4.18 9.44
CA ASP A 157 4.07 -5.14 8.77
C ASP A 157 3.88 -4.76 7.29
N LYS A 158 3.60 -3.49 7.01
CA LYS A 158 3.51 -2.97 5.63
C LYS A 158 4.84 -3.02 4.89
N ILE A 159 5.95 -2.70 5.56
CA ILE A 159 7.29 -2.79 4.96
C ILE A 159 7.57 -4.22 4.49
N ALA A 160 7.29 -5.22 5.32
CA ALA A 160 7.47 -6.62 4.95
C ALA A 160 6.58 -7.02 3.77
N GLU A 161 5.33 -6.57 3.74
CA GLU A 161 4.43 -6.79 2.62
C GLU A 161 4.97 -6.23 1.29
N ILE A 162 5.43 -4.99 1.30
CA ILE A 162 5.98 -4.31 0.12
C ILE A 162 7.24 -5.03 -0.39
N LEU A 163 8.17 -5.34 0.51
CA LEU A 163 9.45 -5.93 0.14
C LEU A 163 9.33 -7.38 -0.33
N PHE A 164 8.41 -8.14 0.22
CA PHE A 164 8.21 -9.54 -0.13
C PHE A 164 7.27 -9.73 -1.32
N ALA A 165 6.10 -9.08 -1.29
CA ALA A 165 5.03 -9.32 -2.25
C ALA A 165 4.81 -8.16 -3.24
N GLY A 166 5.56 -7.06 -3.10
CA GLY A 166 5.47 -5.86 -3.93
C GLY A 166 4.27 -4.98 -3.61
N ASP A 167 4.28 -3.79 -4.21
CA ASP A 167 3.17 -2.84 -4.14
C ASP A 167 1.96 -3.38 -4.90
N ARG A 168 0.75 -3.11 -4.37
CA ARG A 168 -0.51 -3.41 -5.06
C ARG A 168 -1.11 -2.15 -5.66
N ILE A 169 -0.31 -1.51 -6.52
CA ILE A 169 -0.67 -0.29 -7.24
C ILE A 169 -0.76 -0.61 -8.72
N ALA A 170 -1.83 -0.17 -9.36
CA ALA A 170 -1.99 -0.26 -10.81
C ALA A 170 -2.53 1.05 -11.39
N GLU A 171 -2.24 1.27 -12.65
CA GLU A 171 -2.74 2.40 -13.44
C GLU A 171 -3.27 1.88 -14.77
N VAL A 172 -4.46 2.33 -15.15
CA VAL A 172 -5.09 2.01 -16.43
C VAL A 172 -5.44 3.32 -17.15
N LYS A 173 -5.02 3.43 -18.40
CA LYS A 173 -5.49 4.43 -19.32
C LYS A 173 -6.26 3.76 -20.44
N ARG A 174 -7.54 4.12 -20.61
CA ARG A 174 -8.42 3.58 -21.64
C ARG A 174 -9.04 4.73 -22.41
N THR A 175 -8.77 4.76 -23.72
CA THR A 175 -9.28 5.78 -24.63
C THR A 175 -10.04 5.10 -25.77
N THR A 176 -11.28 5.51 -26.00
CA THR A 176 -12.12 5.10 -27.11
C THR A 176 -12.49 6.34 -27.94
N LYS A 177 -13.47 6.24 -28.84
CA LYS A 177 -14.04 7.40 -29.51
C LYS A 177 -15.06 8.15 -28.65
N GLU A 178 -15.55 7.50 -27.59
CA GLU A 178 -16.62 7.94 -26.72
C GLU A 178 -16.12 8.40 -25.36
N THR A 179 -15.01 7.80 -24.87
CA THR A 179 -14.49 8.08 -23.53
C THR A 179 -12.97 8.17 -23.51
N ASP A 180 -12.42 8.98 -22.60
CA ASP A 180 -11.00 9.03 -22.23
C ASP A 180 -10.90 8.91 -20.71
N ILE A 181 -10.29 7.83 -20.25
CA ILE A 181 -10.32 7.40 -18.85
C ILE A 181 -8.92 7.16 -18.33
N TYR A 182 -8.63 7.70 -17.15
CA TYR A 182 -7.45 7.39 -16.36
C TYR A 182 -7.87 6.92 -14.99
N ILE A 183 -7.41 5.75 -14.59
CA ILE A 183 -7.64 5.19 -13.25
C ILE A 183 -6.32 4.74 -12.64
N LYS A 184 -6.15 5.09 -11.37
CA LYS A 184 -5.07 4.57 -10.51
C LYS A 184 -5.70 4.00 -9.23
N VAL A 185 -5.28 2.80 -8.87
CA VAL A 185 -5.72 2.11 -7.65
C VAL A 185 -4.51 1.74 -6.81
N ASN A 186 -4.57 2.03 -5.52
CA ASN A 186 -3.70 1.45 -4.51
C ASN A 186 -4.55 0.65 -3.52
N LEU A 187 -4.44 -0.68 -3.54
CA LEU A 187 -5.21 -1.57 -2.67
C LEU A 187 -4.80 -1.46 -1.19
N ASP A 188 -3.58 -1.02 -0.91
CA ASP A 188 -3.02 -0.83 0.44
C ASP A 188 -3.04 0.64 0.89
N GLY A 189 -3.99 1.41 0.33
CA GLY A 189 -4.15 2.83 0.57
C GLY A 189 -4.79 3.18 1.91
N SER A 190 -5.14 4.46 2.03
CA SER A 190 -5.77 5.06 3.22
C SER A 190 -7.20 5.58 2.98
N GLY A 191 -7.74 5.37 1.78
CA GLY A 191 -9.07 5.84 1.37
C GLY A 191 -9.04 7.25 0.76
N LYS A 192 -7.90 7.70 0.24
CA LYS A 192 -7.79 8.97 -0.51
C LYS A 192 -8.46 8.82 -1.87
N CYS A 193 -9.31 9.77 -2.23
CA CYS A 193 -10.04 9.75 -3.51
C CYS A 193 -9.83 11.07 -4.25
N ASP A 194 -9.55 10.95 -5.56
CA ASP A 194 -9.52 12.04 -6.53
C ASP A 194 -10.33 11.59 -7.74
N ILE A 195 -11.62 11.98 -7.78
CA ILE A 195 -12.61 11.42 -8.68
C ILE A 195 -13.33 12.52 -9.45
N SER A 196 -13.39 12.39 -10.77
CA SER A 196 -14.09 13.30 -11.66
C SER A 196 -14.54 12.56 -12.92
N THR A 197 -15.85 12.32 -13.04
CA THR A 197 -16.47 11.68 -14.22
C THR A 197 -17.38 12.63 -15.00
N GLY A 198 -17.68 13.80 -14.44
CA GLY A 198 -18.69 14.72 -14.96
C GLY A 198 -20.11 14.41 -14.48
N LEU A 199 -20.30 13.37 -13.69
CA LEU A 199 -21.58 12.97 -13.08
C LEU A 199 -21.42 13.00 -11.56
N GLY A 200 -21.90 14.07 -10.91
CA GLY A 200 -21.64 14.31 -9.48
C GLY A 200 -22.14 13.21 -8.57
N PHE A 201 -23.29 12.60 -8.87
CA PHE A 201 -23.80 11.48 -8.09
C PHE A 201 -22.93 10.22 -8.28
N PHE A 202 -22.44 9.97 -9.50
CA PHE A 202 -21.55 8.83 -9.76
C PHE A 202 -20.19 9.01 -9.09
N ASP A 203 -19.63 10.23 -9.11
CA ASP A 203 -18.41 10.57 -8.39
C ASP A 203 -18.56 10.25 -6.90
N HIS A 204 -19.69 10.66 -6.28
CA HIS A 204 -19.99 10.35 -4.89
C HIS A 204 -20.09 8.83 -4.63
N MET A 205 -20.66 8.06 -5.55
CA MET A 205 -20.73 6.60 -5.43
C MET A 205 -19.36 5.94 -5.51
N LEU A 206 -18.50 6.37 -6.43
CA LEU A 206 -17.13 5.88 -6.57
C LEU A 206 -16.27 6.22 -5.34
N GLU A 207 -16.48 7.40 -4.72
CA GLU A 207 -15.83 7.74 -3.46
C GLU A 207 -16.16 6.76 -2.33
N GLN A 208 -17.37 6.17 -2.31
CA GLN A 208 -17.71 5.15 -1.30
C GLN A 208 -16.79 3.94 -1.42
N ILE A 209 -16.42 3.56 -2.66
CA ILE A 209 -15.49 2.44 -2.89
C ILE A 209 -14.14 2.71 -2.24
N GLY A 210 -13.53 3.86 -2.51
CA GLY A 210 -12.23 4.22 -1.94
C GLY A 210 -12.28 4.37 -0.41
N LYS A 211 -13.18 5.20 0.10
CA LYS A 211 -13.27 5.52 1.53
C LYS A 211 -13.58 4.29 2.39
N HIS A 212 -14.61 3.52 2.06
CA HIS A 212 -15.01 2.34 2.84
C HIS A 212 -14.15 1.11 2.55
N GLY A 213 -13.57 1.04 1.34
CA GLY A 213 -12.59 0.02 0.95
C GLY A 213 -11.21 0.25 1.55
N MET A 214 -10.91 1.47 2.04
CA MET A 214 -9.57 1.90 2.46
C MET A 214 -8.54 1.76 1.33
N MET A 215 -8.98 1.99 0.08
CA MET A 215 -8.15 2.02 -1.11
C MET A 215 -7.97 3.45 -1.58
N ASP A 216 -6.78 3.82 -2.09
CA ASP A 216 -6.64 5.11 -2.74
C ASP A 216 -7.07 4.98 -4.19
N LEU A 217 -7.97 5.87 -4.63
CA LEU A 217 -8.54 5.87 -5.97
C LEU A 217 -8.35 7.23 -6.65
N THR A 218 -7.73 7.22 -7.83
CA THR A 218 -7.80 8.33 -8.77
C THR A 218 -8.61 7.86 -9.97
N ILE A 219 -9.71 8.55 -10.29
CA ILE A 219 -10.60 8.22 -11.42
C ILE A 219 -10.93 9.50 -12.15
N HIS A 220 -10.38 9.66 -13.35
CA HIS A 220 -10.68 10.78 -14.23
C HIS A 220 -11.27 10.24 -15.52
N THR A 221 -12.56 10.51 -15.75
CA THR A 221 -13.28 10.09 -16.95
C THR A 221 -13.83 11.31 -17.70
N ARG A 222 -13.59 11.36 -19.00
CA ARG A 222 -14.23 12.29 -19.93
C ARG A 222 -14.99 11.46 -20.95
N GLY A 223 -16.31 11.47 -20.86
CA GLY A 223 -17.19 10.79 -21.79
C GLY A 223 -18.01 11.75 -22.63
N ASP A 224 -18.74 11.21 -23.58
CA ASP A 224 -19.63 11.91 -24.51
C ASP A 224 -21.02 12.20 -23.87
N LEU A 225 -21.02 12.82 -22.70
CA LEU A 225 -22.22 13.16 -21.91
C LEU A 225 -23.28 13.97 -22.68
N TYR A 226 -22.93 14.54 -23.85
CA TYR A 226 -23.89 15.18 -24.76
C TYR A 226 -24.76 14.16 -25.49
N VAL A 227 -24.38 12.88 -25.52
CA VAL A 227 -25.21 11.76 -26.00
C VAL A 227 -26.08 11.27 -24.85
N ASP A 228 -25.42 10.64 -23.84
CA ASP A 228 -26.01 10.27 -22.57
C ASP A 228 -24.89 9.87 -21.56
N GLU A 229 -25.26 9.35 -20.41
CA GLU A 229 -24.34 8.92 -19.37
C GLU A 229 -23.83 7.46 -19.50
N HIS A 230 -24.36 6.71 -20.44
CA HIS A 230 -24.13 5.25 -20.58
C HIS A 230 -22.65 4.89 -20.73
N HIS A 231 -22.02 5.45 -21.77
CA HIS A 231 -20.61 5.14 -22.08
C HIS A 231 -19.68 5.55 -20.93
N THR A 232 -19.93 6.69 -20.30
CA THR A 232 -19.16 7.19 -19.16
C THR A 232 -19.20 6.20 -17.99
N ILE A 233 -20.37 5.70 -17.63
CA ILE A 233 -20.57 4.82 -16.48
C ILE A 233 -20.03 3.41 -16.75
N GLU A 234 -20.37 2.84 -17.90
CA GLU A 234 -19.97 1.47 -18.26
C GLU A 234 -18.46 1.36 -18.45
N ASP A 235 -17.86 2.26 -19.23
CA ASP A 235 -16.44 2.28 -19.51
C ASP A 235 -15.59 2.56 -18.24
N THR A 236 -16.09 3.40 -17.32
CA THR A 236 -15.45 3.59 -16.02
C THR A 236 -15.48 2.30 -15.20
N GLY A 237 -16.59 1.56 -15.22
CA GLY A 237 -16.70 0.24 -14.58
C GLY A 237 -15.70 -0.76 -15.14
N ILE A 238 -15.54 -0.82 -16.46
CA ILE A 238 -14.55 -1.68 -17.14
C ILE A 238 -13.13 -1.29 -16.71
N ALA A 239 -12.76 -0.03 -16.84
CA ALA A 239 -11.41 0.45 -16.52
C ALA A 239 -11.07 0.26 -15.03
N LEU A 240 -12.01 0.47 -14.12
CA LEU A 240 -11.83 0.20 -12.69
C LEU A 240 -11.63 -1.29 -12.42
N GLY A 241 -12.41 -2.15 -13.06
CA GLY A 241 -12.27 -3.61 -12.93
C GLY A 241 -10.92 -4.12 -13.43
N GLU A 242 -10.45 -3.62 -14.58
CA GLU A 242 -9.13 -3.92 -15.12
C GLU A 242 -8.01 -3.45 -14.17
N CYS A 243 -8.15 -2.25 -13.61
CA CYS A 243 -7.16 -1.69 -12.68
C CYS A 243 -7.10 -2.49 -11.38
N LEU A 244 -8.24 -2.89 -10.81
CA LEU A 244 -8.32 -3.79 -9.65
C LEU A 244 -7.66 -5.13 -9.93
N LEU A 245 -7.94 -5.74 -11.08
CA LEU A 245 -7.35 -7.02 -11.47
C LEU A 245 -5.83 -6.94 -11.60
N GLN A 246 -5.32 -5.86 -12.19
CA GLN A 246 -3.87 -5.63 -12.31
C GLN A 246 -3.22 -5.42 -10.93
N ALA A 247 -3.84 -4.65 -10.05
CA ALA A 247 -3.34 -4.40 -8.70
C ALA A 247 -3.32 -5.67 -7.83
N LEU A 248 -4.29 -6.59 -8.03
CA LEU A 248 -4.33 -7.89 -7.35
C LEU A 248 -3.21 -8.85 -7.78
N GLY A 249 -2.64 -8.65 -8.97
CA GLY A 249 -1.57 -9.48 -9.49
C GLY A 249 -1.94 -10.97 -9.54
N ASP A 250 -1.09 -11.82 -8.98
CA ASP A 250 -1.27 -13.29 -8.96
C ASP A 250 -2.25 -13.80 -7.87
N LYS A 251 -2.80 -12.88 -7.09
CA LYS A 251 -3.79 -13.18 -6.03
C LYS A 251 -3.29 -14.06 -4.89
N ARG A 252 -1.98 -14.19 -4.70
CA ARG A 252 -1.42 -14.96 -3.58
C ARG A 252 -1.64 -14.24 -2.25
N GLY A 253 -1.95 -15.01 -1.21
CA GLY A 253 -2.12 -14.51 0.14
C GLY A 253 -3.38 -13.67 0.37
N ILE A 254 -4.27 -13.48 -0.62
CA ILE A 254 -5.52 -12.75 -0.42
C ILE A 254 -6.58 -13.63 0.26
N GLU A 255 -7.53 -13.00 0.96
CA GLU A 255 -8.70 -13.69 1.54
C GLU A 255 -9.68 -14.17 0.47
N ARG A 256 -9.63 -13.60 -0.75
CA ARG A 256 -10.43 -13.93 -1.93
C ARG A 256 -11.91 -13.61 -1.80
N TYR A 257 -12.53 -13.79 -0.65
CA TYR A 257 -13.97 -13.62 -0.40
C TYR A 257 -14.28 -12.43 0.48
N GLY A 258 -15.43 -11.80 0.26
CA GLY A 258 -15.92 -10.71 1.09
C GLY A 258 -17.45 -10.60 1.06
N TYR A 259 -18.04 -10.00 2.09
CA TYR A 259 -19.48 -9.80 2.25
C TYR A 259 -19.80 -8.60 3.19
N SER A 260 -21.03 -8.24 3.44
CA SER A 260 -21.66 -6.95 3.50
C SER A 260 -22.45 -6.41 4.69
N LEU A 261 -23.29 -5.32 4.49
CA LEU A 261 -23.81 -4.37 5.49
C LEU A 261 -25.27 -3.92 5.28
N PRO A 262 -25.98 -3.46 6.37
CA PRO A 262 -27.14 -2.56 6.29
C PRO A 262 -26.74 -1.07 6.10
N MET A 263 -27.68 -0.26 5.61
CA MET A 263 -27.62 1.20 5.57
C MET A 263 -29.02 1.79 5.86
N ASP A 264 -29.18 2.41 7.04
CA ASP A 264 -30.42 3.01 7.53
C ASP A 264 -31.64 2.08 7.35
N ASP A 265 -32.60 2.49 6.47
CA ASP A 265 -33.79 1.70 6.10
C ASP A 265 -33.49 0.56 5.12
N CYS A 266 -32.27 0.47 4.60
CA CYS A 266 -31.90 -0.48 3.55
C CYS A 266 -30.99 -1.59 4.07
N LEU A 267 -31.30 -2.82 3.67
CA LEU A 267 -30.41 -3.96 3.82
C LEU A 267 -29.74 -4.24 2.46
N CYS A 268 -28.43 -4.00 2.39
CA CYS A 268 -27.64 -4.24 1.19
C CYS A 268 -26.66 -5.40 1.44
N GLN A 269 -26.75 -6.43 0.62
CA GLN A 269 -25.90 -7.61 0.70
C GLN A 269 -25.07 -7.68 -0.58
N VAL A 270 -23.74 -7.66 -0.41
CA VAL A 270 -22.79 -7.91 -1.49
C VAL A 270 -21.88 -9.03 -1.08
N ALA A 271 -21.81 -10.08 -1.86
CA ALA A 271 -20.82 -11.15 -1.72
C ALA A 271 -19.99 -11.21 -3.00
N LEU A 272 -18.68 -11.32 -2.86
CA LEU A 272 -17.77 -11.41 -3.99
C LEU A 272 -16.76 -12.56 -3.86
N ASP A 273 -16.28 -13.03 -5.01
CA ASP A 273 -15.23 -14.02 -5.13
C ASP A 273 -14.31 -13.69 -6.32
N PHE A 274 -13.03 -13.49 -6.09
CA PHE A 274 -12.02 -13.30 -7.14
C PHE A 274 -11.61 -14.62 -7.81
N GLY A 275 -12.58 -15.48 -8.10
CA GLY A 275 -12.39 -16.81 -8.66
C GLY A 275 -12.02 -16.87 -10.14
N GLY A 276 -11.74 -15.76 -10.80
CA GLY A 276 -11.30 -15.69 -12.21
C GLY A 276 -12.41 -15.89 -13.24
N ARG A 277 -13.64 -16.19 -12.84
CA ARG A 277 -14.81 -16.41 -13.69
C ARG A 277 -15.89 -15.40 -13.37
N PRO A 278 -16.06 -14.33 -14.16
CA PRO A 278 -17.01 -13.26 -13.86
C PRO A 278 -18.45 -13.78 -13.90
N TRP A 279 -19.24 -13.34 -12.95
CA TRP A 279 -20.66 -13.58 -12.90
C TRP A 279 -21.36 -12.57 -12.00
N LEU A 280 -22.36 -11.86 -12.51
CA LEU A 280 -23.19 -10.96 -11.71
C LEU A 280 -24.56 -11.58 -11.45
N ILE A 281 -24.95 -11.67 -10.17
CA ILE A 281 -26.32 -11.84 -9.72
C ILE A 281 -26.78 -10.48 -9.16
N TRP A 282 -27.86 -9.95 -9.71
CA TRP A 282 -28.44 -8.68 -9.33
C TRP A 282 -29.88 -8.86 -8.88
N ASP A 283 -30.12 -8.66 -7.60
CA ASP A 283 -31.43 -8.74 -6.93
C ASP A 283 -31.66 -7.43 -6.16
N ALA A 284 -31.87 -6.34 -6.93
CA ALA A 284 -32.17 -5.02 -6.41
C ALA A 284 -33.06 -4.28 -7.39
N GLU A 285 -34.26 -3.93 -6.94
CA GLU A 285 -35.24 -3.21 -7.75
C GLU A 285 -35.20 -1.72 -7.44
N PHE A 286 -35.29 -0.91 -8.49
CA PHE A 286 -35.39 0.54 -8.43
C PHE A 286 -36.62 1.00 -9.25
N HIS A 287 -37.39 1.92 -8.68
CA HIS A 287 -38.62 2.39 -9.27
C HIS A 287 -38.53 3.82 -9.81
N ARG A 288 -37.53 4.60 -9.32
CA ARG A 288 -37.23 5.92 -9.86
C ARG A 288 -36.46 5.79 -11.16
N GLU A 289 -36.68 6.67 -12.10
CA GLU A 289 -35.95 6.72 -13.36
C GLU A 289 -34.48 7.08 -13.12
N LYS A 290 -34.22 8.02 -12.20
CA LYS A 290 -32.87 8.50 -11.85
C LYS A 290 -32.72 8.72 -10.35
N VAL A 291 -31.47 8.56 -9.85
CA VAL A 291 -31.02 9.06 -8.55
C VAL A 291 -29.86 10.01 -8.81
N GLY A 292 -30.03 11.30 -8.44
CA GLY A 292 -29.14 12.34 -8.97
C GLY A 292 -29.25 12.41 -10.49
N GLU A 293 -28.13 12.51 -11.18
CA GLU A 293 -28.05 12.47 -12.64
C GLU A 293 -28.01 11.05 -13.21
N MET A 294 -27.80 10.04 -12.36
CA MET A 294 -27.55 8.66 -12.78
C MET A 294 -28.86 7.89 -12.98
N PRO A 295 -29.14 7.35 -14.20
CA PRO A 295 -30.27 6.47 -14.43
C PRO A 295 -30.13 5.19 -13.62
N THR A 296 -31.22 4.71 -13.04
CA THR A 296 -31.21 3.54 -12.16
C THR A 296 -30.87 2.24 -12.89
N GLU A 297 -31.18 2.14 -14.18
CA GLU A 297 -30.76 1.02 -15.02
C GLU A 297 -29.23 0.90 -15.13
N MET A 298 -28.50 2.02 -15.07
CA MET A 298 -27.04 2.06 -15.16
C MET A 298 -26.34 1.50 -13.92
N PHE A 299 -27.02 1.35 -12.80
CA PHE A 299 -26.45 0.69 -11.62
C PHE A 299 -26.03 -0.75 -11.93
N LYS A 300 -26.94 -1.53 -12.51
CA LYS A 300 -26.63 -2.91 -12.91
C LYS A 300 -25.54 -2.97 -13.98
N HIS A 301 -25.54 -2.07 -14.94
CA HIS A 301 -24.52 -2.00 -16.00
C HIS A 301 -23.15 -1.73 -15.43
N PHE A 302 -23.00 -0.79 -14.50
CA PHE A 302 -21.74 -0.52 -13.82
C PHE A 302 -21.18 -1.77 -13.11
N PHE A 303 -22.00 -2.43 -12.27
CA PHE A 303 -21.56 -3.61 -11.55
C PHE A 303 -21.28 -4.80 -12.47
N LYS A 304 -21.98 -4.91 -13.59
CA LYS A 304 -21.72 -5.93 -14.62
C LYS A 304 -20.35 -5.71 -15.26
N SER A 305 -20.06 -4.52 -15.70
CA SER A 305 -18.80 -4.13 -16.32
C SER A 305 -17.62 -4.30 -15.36
N LEU A 306 -17.80 -3.85 -14.11
CA LEU A 306 -16.83 -4.03 -13.05
C LEU A 306 -16.54 -5.52 -12.77
N SER A 307 -17.59 -6.34 -12.64
CA SER A 307 -17.48 -7.79 -12.40
C SER A 307 -16.73 -8.50 -13.53
N ASP A 308 -17.07 -8.19 -14.76
CA ASP A 308 -16.47 -8.81 -15.94
C ASP A 308 -14.98 -8.46 -16.07
N ALA A 309 -14.65 -7.18 -15.92
CA ALA A 309 -13.28 -6.69 -16.07
C ALA A 309 -12.36 -7.13 -14.92
N ALA A 310 -12.85 -7.12 -13.68
CA ALA A 310 -12.13 -7.62 -12.50
C ALA A 310 -12.09 -9.16 -12.42
N LYS A 311 -12.78 -9.87 -13.31
CA LYS A 311 -12.92 -11.34 -13.30
C LYS A 311 -13.39 -11.88 -11.96
N MET A 312 -14.36 -11.19 -11.33
CA MET A 312 -14.93 -11.58 -10.05
C MET A 312 -16.40 -11.98 -10.16
N ASN A 313 -16.84 -12.86 -9.27
CA ASN A 313 -18.26 -13.09 -9.05
C ASN A 313 -18.79 -12.00 -8.12
N LEU A 314 -19.96 -11.45 -8.44
CA LEU A 314 -20.71 -10.54 -7.58
C LEU A 314 -22.13 -11.05 -7.40
N ASN A 315 -22.54 -11.18 -6.14
CA ASN A 315 -23.94 -11.39 -5.76
C ASN A 315 -24.38 -10.16 -4.99
N ILE A 316 -25.33 -9.41 -5.55
CA ILE A 316 -25.85 -8.18 -4.97
C ILE A 316 -27.35 -8.37 -4.72
N LYS A 317 -27.76 -8.16 -3.48
CA LYS A 317 -29.16 -8.07 -3.08
C LYS A 317 -29.36 -6.82 -2.26
N ALA A 318 -30.42 -6.05 -2.55
CA ALA A 318 -30.76 -4.87 -1.75
C ALA A 318 -32.28 -4.70 -1.61
N GLU A 319 -32.69 -4.45 -0.37
CA GLU A 319 -34.07 -4.19 0.03
C GLU A 319 -34.12 -2.88 0.81
N GLY A 320 -35.18 -2.11 0.69
CA GLY A 320 -35.41 -0.84 1.37
C GLY A 320 -36.27 0.11 0.56
N GLU A 321 -36.73 1.19 1.20
CA GLU A 321 -37.67 2.15 0.59
C GLU A 321 -36.94 3.30 -0.12
N ASN A 322 -35.88 3.86 0.48
CA ASN A 322 -35.16 4.98 -0.09
C ASN A 322 -34.13 4.50 -1.11
N GLU A 323 -34.33 4.82 -2.37
CA GLU A 323 -33.51 4.35 -3.48
C GLU A 323 -32.09 4.97 -3.50
N HIS A 324 -31.92 6.18 -2.95
CA HIS A 324 -30.60 6.76 -2.72
C HIS A 324 -29.82 5.93 -1.68
N HIS A 325 -30.43 5.66 -0.52
CA HIS A 325 -29.83 4.81 0.52
C HIS A 325 -29.52 3.40 0.00
N LYS A 326 -30.43 2.85 -0.81
CA LYS A 326 -30.27 1.52 -1.39
C LYS A 326 -29.03 1.43 -2.29
N ILE A 327 -28.85 2.35 -3.24
CA ILE A 327 -27.68 2.31 -4.13
C ILE A 327 -26.38 2.69 -3.40
N GLU A 328 -26.42 3.70 -2.54
CA GLU A 328 -25.26 4.05 -1.72
C GLU A 328 -24.85 2.90 -0.79
N GLY A 329 -25.82 2.22 -0.19
CA GLY A 329 -25.61 1.01 0.60
C GLY A 329 -24.96 -0.12 -0.18
N ILE A 330 -25.34 -0.33 -1.46
CA ILE A 330 -24.69 -1.31 -2.34
C ILE A 330 -23.21 -0.94 -2.57
N PHE A 331 -22.90 0.34 -2.88
CA PHE A 331 -21.51 0.78 -3.07
C PHE A 331 -20.66 0.62 -1.80
N LYS A 332 -21.21 0.99 -0.64
CA LYS A 332 -20.54 0.78 0.67
C LYS A 332 -20.33 -0.71 0.98
N ALA A 333 -21.32 -1.53 0.70
CA ALA A 333 -21.24 -2.98 0.89
C ALA A 333 -20.20 -3.59 -0.05
N LEU A 334 -20.15 -3.18 -1.32
CA LEU A 334 -19.09 -3.57 -2.25
C LEU A 334 -17.70 -3.18 -1.71
N ALA A 335 -17.55 -1.92 -1.27
CA ALA A 335 -16.28 -1.42 -0.75
C ALA A 335 -15.77 -2.24 0.45
N ARG A 336 -16.65 -2.55 1.38
CA ARG A 336 -16.32 -3.38 2.56
C ARG A 336 -15.99 -4.82 2.17
N SER A 337 -16.73 -5.38 1.22
CA SER A 337 -16.47 -6.72 0.68
C SER A 337 -15.14 -6.79 -0.06
N LEU A 338 -14.81 -5.76 -0.84
CA LEU A 338 -13.50 -5.63 -1.49
C LEU A 338 -12.38 -5.57 -0.45
N LYS A 339 -12.51 -4.71 0.58
CA LYS A 339 -11.52 -4.60 1.66
C LYS A 339 -11.21 -5.95 2.31
N MET A 340 -12.24 -6.76 2.54
CA MET A 340 -12.07 -8.12 3.10
C MET A 340 -11.35 -9.03 2.11
N ALA A 341 -11.84 -9.06 0.88
CA ALA A 341 -11.36 -10.00 -0.15
C ALA A 341 -9.91 -9.73 -0.57
N VAL A 342 -9.49 -8.46 -0.62
CA VAL A 342 -8.12 -8.08 -1.01
C VAL A 342 -7.13 -8.10 0.15
N LYS A 343 -7.59 -8.29 1.39
CA LYS A 343 -6.69 -8.40 2.53
C LYS A 343 -5.66 -9.48 2.28
N ARG A 344 -4.38 -9.16 2.44
CA ARG A 344 -3.26 -10.06 2.15
C ARG A 344 -2.56 -10.49 3.44
N ASP A 345 -2.18 -11.77 3.50
CA ASP A 345 -1.32 -12.32 4.55
C ASP A 345 -0.05 -12.88 3.90
N ILE A 346 1.08 -12.23 4.16
CA ILE A 346 2.38 -12.64 3.63
C ILE A 346 2.96 -13.86 4.34
N TYR A 347 2.47 -14.19 5.52
CA TYR A 347 2.89 -15.38 6.27
C TYR A 347 2.14 -16.66 5.84
N HIS A 348 1.00 -16.49 5.11
CA HIS A 348 0.23 -17.54 4.47
C HIS A 348 0.05 -17.19 2.99
N PHE A 349 1.17 -17.11 2.26
CA PHE A 349 1.24 -16.58 0.90
C PHE A 349 0.95 -17.64 -0.17
N GLU A 350 -0.07 -18.46 0.07
CA GLU A 350 -0.53 -19.46 -0.87
C GLU A 350 -1.62 -18.90 -1.80
N LEU A 351 -1.77 -19.53 -2.98
CA LEU A 351 -2.91 -19.22 -3.83
C LEU A 351 -4.17 -19.81 -3.17
N PRO A 352 -5.20 -19.01 -2.84
CA PRO A 352 -6.41 -19.48 -2.15
C PRO A 352 -7.32 -20.29 -3.09
N SER A 353 -6.80 -21.39 -3.63
CA SER A 353 -7.48 -22.26 -4.60
C SER A 353 -7.02 -23.71 -4.46
N SER A 354 -7.96 -24.61 -4.20
CA SER A 354 -7.71 -26.06 -4.22
C SER A 354 -7.35 -26.61 -5.62
N LYS A 355 -7.59 -25.81 -6.68
CA LYS A 355 -7.29 -26.15 -8.07
C LYS A 355 -5.92 -25.64 -8.53
N GLY A 356 -5.21 -24.86 -7.71
CA GLY A 356 -3.92 -24.25 -8.06
C GLY A 356 -4.00 -23.15 -9.12
N MET A 357 -5.19 -22.62 -9.42
CA MET A 357 -5.42 -21.51 -10.38
C MET A 357 -6.64 -20.69 -9.96
N LEU A 358 -6.63 -19.39 -10.31
CA LEU A 358 -7.72 -18.42 -10.15
C LEU A 358 -7.86 -17.55 -11.41
#